data_b01d732f1cb350466934183512cfffb8
#
_entry.id   b01d732f1cb350466934183512cfffb8
#
_cell.length_a   1.000
_cell.length_b   1.000
_cell.length_c   1.000
_cell.angle_alpha   90.00
_cell.angle_beta   90.00
_cell.angle_gamma   90.00
#
_symmetry.space_group_name_H-M   'P 1'
#
loop_
_entity.id
_entity.type
_entity.pdbx_description
1 polymer ?
#
loop_
_entity_poly.entity_id
_entity_poly.type
_entity_poly.pdbx_seq_one_letter_code
_entity_poly.pdbx_strand_id
1 'polypeptide(L)'
;SIVEIERRLAAIAASGRVRTPKEVSFATYFLRYDRMHWVQVDRIIEHWKKAQVDAKLVDERAIEVKTTNVAGLTLDFAPGDAVQSQFAPTAVTIDGHKVLTSVKAASDRSWKATFARDAKNGEWTQVAAHADKGAHKRHGLSGPIDDAFMDSFLYVAPTGQPFNAKVGGWAKSELERGAREWRRQFRGDAPTKTDAQVKDEDIARSNLILWGDPSSNAVLAKIVAKLPIQWTADKLVVDGQTYSSADHAPILIYPNPLNPQKYVVINSSFTYREYDYLNNARQVAKLPDWAVVDLKVAPDAVAPGAIPAAGFFDEAWQFRISK
;
A
#
# COMPACT_ATOMS: atom_id res chain seq x y z
N SER A 1 6.21 -26.96 -30.28
CA SER A 1 6.03 -26.23 -31.55
C SER A 1 4.92 -25.20 -31.41
N ILE A 2 4.88 -24.21 -32.30
CA ILE A 2 3.81 -23.18 -32.31
C ILE A 2 2.44 -23.82 -32.46
N VAL A 3 2.29 -24.79 -33.33
CA VAL A 3 1.04 -25.55 -33.56
C VAL A 3 0.51 -26.19 -32.28
N GLU A 4 1.37 -26.75 -31.44
CA GLU A 4 0.95 -27.34 -30.17
C GLU A 4 0.52 -26.27 -29.16
N ILE A 5 1.18 -25.12 -29.16
CA ILE A 5 0.79 -23.96 -28.33
C ILE A 5 -0.58 -23.44 -28.77
N GLU A 6 -0.79 -23.23 -30.07
CA GLU A 6 -2.08 -22.80 -30.61
C GLU A 6 -3.21 -23.78 -30.31
N ARG A 7 -2.97 -25.08 -30.45
CA ARG A 7 -3.93 -26.12 -30.10
C ARG A 7 -4.33 -26.07 -28.61
N ARG A 8 -3.35 -25.91 -27.70
CA ARG A 8 -3.60 -25.77 -26.26
C ARG A 8 -4.36 -24.49 -25.93
N LEU A 9 -3.98 -23.37 -26.53
CA LEU A 9 -4.67 -22.09 -26.35
C LEU A 9 -6.12 -22.17 -26.84
N ALA A 10 -6.36 -22.79 -28.01
CA ALA A 10 -7.72 -23.00 -28.53
C ALA A 10 -8.57 -23.88 -27.60
N ALA A 11 -8.00 -24.95 -27.04
CA ALA A 11 -8.69 -25.81 -26.06
C ALA A 11 -9.04 -25.06 -24.76
N ILE A 12 -8.10 -24.24 -24.24
CA ILE A 12 -8.35 -23.40 -23.07
C ILE A 12 -9.41 -22.35 -23.36
N ALA A 13 -9.34 -21.70 -24.53
CA ALA A 13 -10.34 -20.72 -24.94
C ALA A 13 -11.74 -21.31 -25.10
N ALA A 14 -11.84 -22.53 -25.65
CA ALA A 14 -13.10 -23.27 -25.80
C ALA A 14 -13.72 -23.68 -24.45
N SER A 15 -12.90 -24.09 -23.47
CA SER A 15 -13.36 -24.44 -22.13
C SER A 15 -13.75 -23.23 -21.29
N GLY A 16 -13.25 -22.02 -21.64
CA GLY A 16 -13.47 -20.79 -20.90
C GLY A 16 -12.75 -20.74 -19.55
N ARG A 17 -12.91 -19.61 -18.84
CA ARG A 17 -12.34 -19.40 -17.52
C ARG A 17 -13.15 -20.08 -16.43
N VAL A 18 -12.50 -20.88 -15.59
CA VAL A 18 -13.12 -21.37 -14.35
C VAL A 18 -13.29 -20.19 -13.39
N ARG A 19 -14.54 -19.78 -13.14
CA ARG A 19 -14.85 -18.64 -12.27
C ARG A 19 -14.63 -18.98 -10.80
N THR A 20 -14.96 -20.18 -10.40
CA THR A 20 -14.84 -20.67 -9.01
C THR A 20 -13.95 -21.90 -8.97
N PRO A 21 -12.61 -21.75 -8.98
CA PRO A 21 -11.70 -22.88 -8.81
C PRO A 21 -11.87 -23.50 -7.42
N LYS A 22 -11.74 -24.84 -7.36
CA LYS A 22 -11.83 -25.58 -6.10
C LYS A 22 -10.67 -25.28 -5.15
N GLU A 23 -9.51 -24.95 -5.68
CA GLU A 23 -8.31 -24.62 -4.92
C GLU A 23 -7.75 -23.28 -5.39
N VAL A 24 -7.36 -22.45 -4.46
CA VAL A 24 -6.72 -21.15 -4.69
C VAL A 24 -5.46 -21.09 -3.83
N SER A 25 -4.31 -20.88 -4.47
CA SER A 25 -3.05 -20.56 -3.81
C SER A 25 -2.65 -19.14 -4.18
N PHE A 26 -2.68 -18.22 -3.21
CA PHE A 26 -2.48 -16.80 -3.43
C PHE A 26 -1.38 -16.27 -2.52
N ALA A 27 -0.47 -15.47 -3.08
CA ALA A 27 0.57 -14.78 -2.33
C ALA A 27 0.62 -13.31 -2.70
N THR A 28 0.78 -12.45 -1.69
CA THR A 28 0.97 -11.01 -1.85
C THR A 28 1.96 -10.47 -0.82
N TYR A 29 2.51 -9.27 -1.08
CA TYR A 29 3.41 -8.55 -0.15
C TYR A 29 2.76 -7.29 0.40
N PHE A 30 1.67 -6.82 -0.22
CA PHE A 30 0.95 -5.60 0.17
C PHE A 30 -0.48 -5.61 -0.41
N LEU A 31 -1.36 -4.78 0.14
CA LEU A 31 -2.80 -4.90 -0.10
C LEU A 31 -3.30 -4.25 -1.41
N ARG A 32 -2.42 -3.74 -2.27
CA ARG A 32 -2.83 -3.33 -3.63
C ARG A 32 -3.27 -4.52 -4.48
N TYR A 33 -2.61 -5.66 -4.32
CA TYR A 33 -2.96 -6.92 -4.96
C TYR A 33 -3.41 -7.89 -3.87
N ASP A 34 -4.63 -7.67 -3.38
CA ASP A 34 -5.18 -8.33 -2.20
C ASP A 34 -6.07 -9.54 -2.52
N ARG A 35 -6.38 -9.77 -3.82
CA ARG A 35 -7.42 -10.74 -4.20
C ARG A 35 -6.99 -11.71 -5.31
N MET A 36 -7.38 -12.97 -5.15
CA MET A 36 -7.36 -13.99 -6.21
C MET A 36 -8.63 -14.83 -6.14
N HIS A 37 -9.44 -14.81 -7.21
CA HIS A 37 -10.75 -15.47 -7.28
C HIS A 37 -11.65 -15.07 -6.10
N TRP A 38 -12.04 -16.04 -5.28
CA TRP A 38 -12.91 -15.89 -4.11
C TRP A 38 -12.15 -15.68 -2.79
N VAL A 39 -10.82 -15.57 -2.84
CA VAL A 39 -9.97 -15.27 -1.69
C VAL A 39 -9.51 -13.82 -1.72
N GLN A 40 -9.70 -13.10 -0.62
CA GLN A 40 -9.21 -11.73 -0.43
C GLN A 40 -8.48 -11.63 0.91
N VAL A 41 -7.25 -11.12 0.88
CA VAL A 41 -6.45 -10.79 2.07
C VAL A 41 -6.77 -9.35 2.47
N ASP A 42 -7.41 -9.16 3.62
CA ASP A 42 -7.84 -7.84 4.09
C ASP A 42 -6.77 -7.18 4.98
N ARG A 43 -6.00 -8.01 5.73
CA ARG A 43 -4.97 -7.54 6.66
C ARG A 43 -3.74 -8.45 6.63
N ILE A 44 -2.57 -7.83 6.73
CA ILE A 44 -1.26 -8.49 6.75
C ILE A 44 -0.60 -8.22 8.10
N ILE A 45 -0.02 -9.25 8.74
CA ILE A 45 0.66 -9.09 10.04
C ILE A 45 1.91 -8.21 9.90
N GLU A 46 2.70 -8.48 8.86
CA GLU A 46 3.91 -7.72 8.58
C GLU A 46 4.00 -7.41 7.07
N HIS A 47 3.76 -6.14 6.73
CA HIS A 47 3.83 -5.67 5.35
C HIS A 47 5.23 -5.86 4.76
N TRP A 48 5.30 -6.15 3.46
CA TRP A 48 6.50 -6.51 2.70
C TRP A 48 7.17 -7.83 3.12
N LYS A 49 6.57 -8.58 4.02
CA LYS A 49 6.79 -10.02 4.11
C LYS A 49 5.70 -10.76 3.35
N LYS A 50 6.05 -11.88 2.76
CA LYS A 50 5.12 -12.71 1.99
C LYS A 50 3.91 -13.08 2.86
N ALA A 51 2.72 -12.63 2.47
CA ALA A 51 1.45 -13.16 2.93
C ALA A 51 0.98 -14.23 1.95
N GLN A 52 0.53 -15.38 2.45
CA GLN A 52 0.06 -16.47 1.62
C GLN A 52 -1.26 -17.05 2.17
N VAL A 53 -2.14 -17.40 1.25
CA VAL A 53 -3.39 -18.12 1.54
C VAL A 53 -3.49 -19.30 0.57
N ASP A 54 -3.62 -20.51 1.12
CA ASP A 54 -3.96 -21.72 0.39
C ASP A 54 -5.37 -22.14 0.84
N ALA A 55 -6.35 -22.03 -0.04
CA ALA A 55 -7.75 -22.26 0.26
C ALA A 55 -8.35 -23.34 -0.64
N LYS A 56 -9.21 -24.17 -0.06
CA LYS A 56 -9.83 -25.32 -0.74
C LYS A 56 -11.32 -25.44 -0.42
N LEU A 57 -12.14 -25.52 -1.44
CA LEU A 57 -13.54 -25.94 -1.33
C LEU A 57 -13.56 -27.47 -1.15
N VAL A 58 -13.93 -27.92 0.04
CA VAL A 58 -14.08 -29.35 0.33
C VAL A 58 -15.41 -29.84 -0.22
N ASP A 59 -16.49 -29.18 0.18
CA ASP A 59 -17.85 -29.41 -0.30
C ASP A 59 -18.72 -28.15 -0.16
N GLU A 60 -20.03 -28.28 -0.28
CA GLU A 60 -20.99 -27.15 -0.14
C GLU A 60 -21.10 -26.58 1.28
N ARG A 61 -20.50 -27.22 2.26
CA ARG A 61 -20.57 -26.86 3.70
C ARG A 61 -19.22 -26.70 4.35
N ALA A 62 -18.14 -26.97 3.63
CA ALA A 62 -16.81 -26.96 4.20
C ALA A 62 -15.77 -26.28 3.30
N ILE A 63 -14.99 -25.35 3.89
CA ILE A 63 -13.84 -24.70 3.27
C ILE A 63 -12.66 -24.86 4.20
N GLU A 64 -11.51 -25.27 3.67
CA GLU A 64 -10.24 -25.31 4.39
C GLU A 64 -9.32 -24.19 3.91
N VAL A 65 -8.67 -23.52 4.83
CA VAL A 65 -7.75 -22.41 4.56
C VAL A 65 -6.50 -22.55 5.41
N LYS A 66 -5.34 -22.39 4.79
CA LYS A 66 -4.05 -22.24 5.47
C LYS A 66 -3.51 -20.85 5.18
N THR A 67 -3.00 -20.16 6.19
CA THR A 67 -2.48 -18.82 6.05
C THR A 67 -1.04 -18.69 6.57
N THR A 68 -0.31 -17.75 5.99
CA THR A 68 0.98 -17.30 6.50
C THR A 68 1.00 -15.77 6.44
N ASN A 69 1.33 -15.11 7.54
CA ASN A 69 1.42 -13.65 7.62
C ASN A 69 0.11 -12.91 7.29
N VAL A 70 -1.06 -13.52 7.56
CA VAL A 70 -2.39 -12.95 7.33
C VAL A 70 -3.09 -12.73 8.67
N ALA A 71 -3.69 -11.54 8.84
CA ALA A 71 -4.46 -11.16 10.03
C ALA A 71 -5.95 -10.94 9.74
N GLY A 72 -6.32 -10.77 8.47
CA GLY A 72 -7.71 -10.63 8.03
C GLY A 72 -7.93 -11.23 6.67
N LEU A 73 -9.02 -11.95 6.51
CA LEU A 73 -9.36 -12.72 5.33
C LEU A 73 -10.85 -12.57 5.02
N THR A 74 -11.17 -12.35 3.76
CA THR A 74 -12.54 -12.45 3.24
C THR A 74 -12.61 -13.53 2.17
N LEU A 75 -13.58 -14.42 2.28
CA LEU A 75 -13.99 -15.35 1.25
C LEU A 75 -15.24 -14.77 0.60
N ASP A 76 -15.19 -14.47 -0.71
CA ASP A 76 -16.21 -13.68 -1.41
C ASP A 76 -16.54 -14.30 -2.78
N PHE A 77 -17.68 -14.93 -2.87
CA PHE A 77 -18.23 -15.52 -4.07
C PHE A 77 -19.28 -14.59 -4.66
N ALA A 78 -19.07 -14.11 -5.87
CA ALA A 78 -19.98 -13.22 -6.58
C ALA A 78 -21.31 -13.93 -6.91
N PRO A 79 -22.35 -13.19 -7.32
CA PRO A 79 -23.60 -13.77 -7.79
C PRO A 79 -23.39 -14.85 -8.86
N GLY A 80 -24.00 -16.01 -8.65
CA GLY A 80 -23.87 -17.19 -9.50
C GLY A 80 -22.66 -18.08 -9.21
N ASP A 81 -21.73 -17.68 -8.34
CA ASP A 81 -20.46 -18.37 -8.12
C ASP A 81 -20.41 -19.22 -6.85
N ALA A 82 -21.31 -18.98 -5.87
CA ALA A 82 -21.29 -19.71 -4.61
C ALA A 82 -21.74 -21.17 -4.78
N VAL A 83 -20.88 -22.07 -4.34
CA VAL A 83 -21.19 -23.50 -4.20
C VAL A 83 -21.79 -23.84 -2.85
N GLN A 84 -21.73 -22.91 -1.88
CA GLN A 84 -22.19 -23.05 -0.51
C GLN A 84 -23.70 -23.28 -0.45
N SER A 85 -24.15 -23.98 0.60
CA SER A 85 -25.54 -24.28 0.83
C SER A 85 -26.37 -23.02 1.15
N GLN A 86 -27.58 -22.92 0.59
CA GLN A 86 -28.57 -21.90 0.94
C GLN A 86 -29.33 -22.24 2.25
N PHE A 87 -29.28 -23.50 2.68
CA PHE A 87 -30.07 -24.00 3.79
C PHE A 87 -29.27 -24.23 5.07
N ALA A 88 -27.97 -24.41 4.96
CA ALA A 88 -27.12 -24.70 6.09
C ALA A 88 -25.91 -23.77 6.14
N PRO A 89 -25.39 -23.43 7.35
CA PRO A 89 -24.15 -22.68 7.49
C PRO A 89 -22.94 -23.46 6.97
N THR A 90 -21.92 -22.73 6.52
CA THR A 90 -20.66 -23.27 6.05
C THR A 90 -19.65 -23.27 7.18
N ALA A 91 -18.95 -24.39 7.39
CA ALA A 91 -17.80 -24.45 8.28
C ALA A 91 -16.53 -24.04 7.52
N VAL A 92 -15.81 -23.06 8.05
CA VAL A 92 -14.50 -22.64 7.51
C VAL A 92 -13.43 -23.00 8.52
N THR A 93 -12.50 -23.88 8.14
CA THR A 93 -11.37 -24.23 8.99
C THR A 93 -10.16 -23.44 8.54
N ILE A 94 -9.70 -22.48 9.37
CA ILE A 94 -8.55 -21.61 9.07
C ILE A 94 -7.43 -21.95 10.03
N ASP A 95 -6.28 -22.38 9.53
CA ASP A 95 -5.10 -22.79 10.31
C ASP A 95 -5.42 -23.82 11.44
N GLY A 96 -6.35 -24.74 11.16
CA GLY A 96 -6.84 -25.74 12.11
C GLY A 96 -7.99 -25.28 13.03
N HIS A 97 -8.32 -23.98 13.05
CA HIS A 97 -9.44 -23.45 13.84
C HIS A 97 -10.74 -23.51 13.04
N LYS A 98 -11.70 -24.27 13.52
CA LYS A 98 -13.01 -24.42 12.88
C LYS A 98 -13.94 -23.28 13.29
N VAL A 99 -14.35 -22.47 12.31
CA VAL A 99 -15.33 -21.40 12.47
C VAL A 99 -16.62 -21.79 11.73
N LEU A 100 -17.72 -21.95 12.47
CA LEU A 100 -19.03 -22.13 11.85
C LEU A 100 -19.59 -20.75 11.50
N THR A 101 -19.76 -20.49 10.19
CA THR A 101 -20.25 -19.17 9.75
C THR A 101 -21.74 -19.03 10.01
N SER A 102 -22.17 -17.81 10.29
CA SER A 102 -23.62 -17.47 10.35
C SER A 102 -24.23 -17.24 8.95
N VAL A 103 -23.39 -17.23 7.90
CA VAL A 103 -23.78 -16.86 6.54
C VAL A 103 -24.15 -18.10 5.73
N LYS A 104 -25.28 -18.02 5.02
CA LYS A 104 -25.73 -18.98 4.01
C LYS A 104 -25.63 -18.34 2.63
N ALA A 105 -25.55 -19.14 1.57
CA ALA A 105 -25.61 -18.58 0.23
C ALA A 105 -26.94 -17.87 -0.02
N ALA A 106 -26.88 -16.70 -0.62
CA ALA A 106 -28.05 -15.92 -0.99
C ALA A 106 -28.79 -16.56 -2.19
N SER A 107 -30.02 -16.08 -2.48
CA SER A 107 -30.83 -16.57 -3.59
C SER A 107 -30.16 -16.39 -4.95
N ASP A 108 -29.36 -15.35 -5.11
CA ASP A 108 -28.56 -15.08 -6.33
C ASP A 108 -27.28 -15.92 -6.40
N ARG A 109 -27.09 -16.86 -5.46
CA ARG A 109 -25.85 -17.67 -5.37
C ARG A 109 -24.60 -16.85 -5.09
N SER A 110 -24.70 -15.73 -4.37
CA SER A 110 -23.56 -15.07 -3.74
C SER A 110 -23.35 -15.61 -2.32
N TRP A 111 -22.09 -15.54 -1.84
CA TRP A 111 -21.74 -15.85 -0.46
C TRP A 111 -20.49 -15.08 -0.04
N LYS A 112 -20.54 -14.47 1.13
CA LYS A 112 -19.40 -13.70 1.64
C LYS A 112 -19.27 -13.87 3.15
N ALA A 113 -18.06 -14.18 3.62
CA ALA A 113 -17.74 -14.20 5.03
C ALA A 113 -16.36 -13.61 5.27
N THR A 114 -16.25 -12.76 6.29
CA THR A 114 -15.01 -12.08 6.69
C THR A 114 -14.53 -12.64 8.02
N PHE A 115 -13.22 -12.83 8.13
CA PHE A 115 -12.57 -13.44 9.29
C PHE A 115 -11.42 -12.56 9.78
N ALA A 116 -11.31 -12.44 11.09
CA ALA A 116 -10.20 -11.76 11.75
C ALA A 116 -9.43 -12.73 12.64
N ARG A 117 -8.10 -12.59 12.65
CA ARG A 117 -7.21 -13.32 13.51
C ARG A 117 -6.92 -12.48 14.76
N ASP A 118 -7.14 -13.04 15.93
CA ASP A 118 -6.75 -12.39 17.19
C ASP A 118 -5.22 -12.32 17.29
N ALA A 119 -4.69 -11.13 17.57
CA ALA A 119 -3.24 -10.90 17.63
C ALA A 119 -2.56 -11.54 18.85
N LYS A 120 -3.33 -11.87 19.92
CA LYS A 120 -2.78 -12.40 21.17
C LYS A 120 -2.71 -13.91 21.19
N ASN A 121 -3.80 -14.58 20.79
CA ASN A 121 -3.91 -16.04 20.85
C ASN A 121 -3.87 -16.72 19.46
N GLY A 122 -3.97 -15.95 18.39
CA GLY A 122 -3.91 -16.47 17.01
C GLY A 122 -5.21 -17.09 16.51
N GLU A 123 -6.28 -17.06 17.29
CA GLU A 123 -7.57 -17.64 16.93
C GLU A 123 -8.27 -16.85 15.83
N TRP A 124 -8.98 -17.57 14.97
CA TRP A 124 -9.79 -17.00 13.92
C TRP A 124 -11.27 -16.93 14.32
N THR A 125 -11.88 -15.78 14.09
CA THR A 125 -13.32 -15.55 14.32
C THR A 125 -13.96 -14.90 13.11
N GLN A 126 -15.24 -15.23 12.86
CA GLN A 126 -16.04 -14.50 11.88
C GLN A 126 -16.38 -13.11 12.42
N VAL A 127 -16.25 -12.09 11.57
CA VAL A 127 -16.63 -10.70 11.87
C VAL A 127 -17.57 -10.18 10.79
N ALA A 128 -18.45 -9.23 11.13
CA ALA A 128 -19.34 -8.60 10.15
C ALA A 128 -18.55 -7.72 9.16
N ALA A 129 -17.55 -7.01 9.68
CA ALA A 129 -16.53 -6.25 8.96
C ALA A 129 -15.33 -6.08 9.88
N HIS A 130 -14.17 -5.77 9.33
CA HIS A 130 -13.05 -5.36 10.17
C HIS A 130 -13.38 -4.03 10.84
N ALA A 131 -13.34 -4.01 12.18
CA ALA A 131 -13.58 -2.81 12.97
C ALA A 131 -12.31 -1.94 12.97
N ASP A 132 -12.28 -0.96 12.09
CA ASP A 132 -11.15 -0.04 11.99
C ASP A 132 -11.41 1.17 12.89
N LYS A 133 -10.70 1.20 14.02
CA LYS A 133 -10.59 2.40 14.85
C LYS A 133 -9.33 3.15 14.43
N GLY A 134 -9.50 4.25 13.68
CA GLY A 134 -8.38 5.06 13.20
C GLY A 134 -7.86 4.67 11.81
N ALA A 135 -6.63 5.08 11.51
CA ALA A 135 -6.00 4.77 10.23
C ALA A 135 -5.54 3.31 10.20
N HIS A 136 -5.90 2.60 9.13
CA HIS A 136 -5.46 1.23 8.88
C HIS A 136 -5.00 1.06 7.44
N LYS A 137 -4.00 0.20 7.24
CA LYS A 137 -3.60 -0.22 5.91
C LYS A 137 -4.70 -1.08 5.28
N ARG A 138 -5.01 -0.81 4.01
CA ARG A 138 -6.06 -1.47 3.25
C ARG A 138 -5.78 -1.37 1.76
N HIS A 139 -6.58 -2.00 0.95
CA HIS A 139 -6.52 -1.85 -0.50
C HIS A 139 -6.51 -0.36 -0.90
N GLY A 140 -5.55 0.05 -1.73
CA GLY A 140 -5.35 1.43 -2.16
C GLY A 140 -4.82 2.39 -1.08
N LEU A 141 -4.49 1.89 0.12
CA LEU A 141 -3.91 2.67 1.22
C LEU A 141 -3.01 1.79 2.09
N SER A 142 -2.02 1.12 1.50
CA SER A 142 -1.15 0.15 2.21
C SER A 142 0.33 0.48 2.15
N GLY A 143 0.75 1.50 1.38
CA GLY A 143 2.16 1.75 1.06
C GLY A 143 2.72 0.67 0.13
N PRO A 144 3.99 0.73 -0.19
CA PRO A 144 4.99 1.73 0.17
C PRO A 144 4.82 3.05 -0.61
N ILE A 145 5.83 3.93 -0.56
CA ILE A 145 5.79 5.25 -1.23
C ILE A 145 5.28 5.16 -2.67
N ASP A 146 5.72 4.18 -3.44
CA ASP A 146 5.33 4.00 -4.85
C ASP A 146 3.83 3.72 -5.04
N ASP A 147 3.13 3.24 -4.01
CA ASP A 147 1.68 3.00 -4.08
C ASP A 147 0.88 4.29 -4.33
N ALA A 148 1.38 5.44 -3.88
CA ALA A 148 0.74 6.73 -4.10
C ALA A 148 0.69 7.15 -5.58
N PHE A 149 1.56 6.59 -6.43
CA PHE A 149 1.66 6.89 -7.87
C PHE A 149 0.87 5.93 -8.75
N MET A 150 0.22 4.94 -8.15
CA MET A 150 -0.65 3.98 -8.86
C MET A 150 -2.08 4.50 -9.07
N ASP A 151 -2.40 5.65 -8.47
CA ASP A 151 -3.68 6.35 -8.60
C ASP A 151 -3.43 7.83 -8.94
N SER A 152 -4.51 8.63 -9.03
CA SER A 152 -4.38 10.08 -9.24
C SER A 152 -3.52 10.71 -8.16
N PHE A 153 -2.49 11.43 -8.55
CA PHE A 153 -1.61 12.19 -7.65
C PHE A 153 -1.39 13.62 -8.15
N LEU A 154 -0.89 14.47 -7.26
CA LEU A 154 -0.56 15.86 -7.55
C LEU A 154 0.74 16.24 -6.87
N TYR A 155 1.75 16.68 -7.63
CA TYR A 155 2.94 17.31 -7.07
C TYR A 155 2.58 18.71 -6.55
N VAL A 156 2.97 18.99 -5.32
CA VAL A 156 2.71 20.27 -4.64
C VAL A 156 4.04 20.94 -4.33
N ALA A 157 4.40 21.90 -5.21
CA ALA A 157 5.63 22.65 -5.09
C ALA A 157 5.52 23.72 -3.96
N PRO A 158 6.56 23.92 -3.16
CA PRO A 158 6.58 24.93 -2.11
C PRO A 158 6.67 26.36 -2.71
N THR A 159 6.05 27.36 -2.04
CA THR A 159 6.19 28.78 -2.39
C THR A 159 6.88 29.59 -1.30
N GLY A 160 7.00 29.06 -0.09
CA GLY A 160 7.63 29.72 1.05
C GLY A 160 9.14 29.51 1.13
N GLN A 161 9.76 30.07 2.18
CA GLN A 161 11.18 29.89 2.47
C GLN A 161 11.40 28.63 3.31
N PRO A 162 12.37 27.77 2.95
CA PRO A 162 12.67 26.57 3.72
C PRO A 162 13.32 26.90 5.06
N PHE A 163 13.16 26.03 6.06
CA PHE A 163 13.91 26.10 7.32
C PHE A 163 15.42 26.19 7.08
N ASN A 164 15.92 25.38 6.15
CA ASN A 164 17.33 25.31 5.79
C ASN A 164 17.51 25.32 4.27
N ALA A 165 18.39 26.19 3.77
CA ALA A 165 18.63 26.34 2.34
C ALA A 165 19.08 25.04 1.65
N LYS A 166 19.88 24.22 2.34
CA LYS A 166 20.36 22.93 1.83
C LYS A 166 19.21 21.94 1.60
N VAL A 167 18.30 21.82 2.58
CA VAL A 167 17.13 20.96 2.48
C VAL A 167 16.18 21.47 1.40
N GLY A 168 15.92 22.78 1.35
CA GLY A 168 15.10 23.39 0.31
C GLY A 168 15.66 23.20 -1.10
N GLY A 169 16.99 23.37 -1.26
CA GLY A 169 17.67 23.13 -2.53
C GLY A 169 17.59 21.68 -3.00
N TRP A 170 17.78 20.74 -2.08
CA TRP A 170 17.62 19.31 -2.34
C TRP A 170 16.16 18.97 -2.74
N ALA A 171 15.17 19.41 -1.96
CA ALA A 171 13.76 19.15 -2.24
C ALA A 171 13.34 19.68 -3.62
N LYS A 172 13.81 20.88 -3.99
CA LYS A 172 13.58 21.46 -5.33
C LYS A 172 14.22 20.61 -6.42
N SER A 173 15.46 20.18 -6.25
CA SER A 173 16.17 19.33 -7.22
C SER A 173 15.48 17.97 -7.39
N GLU A 174 15.02 17.37 -6.30
CA GLU A 174 14.29 16.07 -6.36
C GLU A 174 12.89 16.21 -6.95
N LEU A 175 12.18 17.34 -6.74
CA LEU A 175 10.93 17.64 -7.45
C LEU A 175 11.17 17.75 -8.96
N GLU A 176 12.16 18.53 -9.38
CA GLU A 176 12.51 18.70 -10.80
C GLU A 176 12.92 17.37 -11.43
N ARG A 177 13.71 16.57 -10.69
CA ARG A 177 14.04 15.21 -11.10
C ARG A 177 12.78 14.35 -11.23
N GLY A 178 11.92 14.34 -10.21
CA GLY A 178 10.70 13.55 -10.20
C GLY A 178 9.79 13.85 -11.39
N ALA A 179 9.60 15.12 -11.72
CA ALA A 179 8.80 15.55 -12.87
C ALA A 179 9.44 15.13 -14.22
N ARG A 180 10.76 15.34 -14.36
CA ARG A 180 11.51 14.95 -15.57
C ARG A 180 11.48 13.44 -15.81
N GLU A 181 11.73 12.65 -14.73
CA GLU A 181 11.77 11.19 -14.84
C GLU A 181 10.38 10.59 -15.00
N TRP A 182 9.34 11.20 -14.42
CA TRP A 182 7.95 10.83 -14.69
C TRP A 182 7.65 10.94 -16.17
N ARG A 183 7.93 12.09 -16.79
CA ARG A 183 7.75 12.29 -18.24
C ARG A 183 8.54 11.29 -19.07
N ARG A 184 9.78 11.02 -18.68
CA ARG A 184 10.65 10.06 -19.37
C ARG A 184 10.09 8.64 -19.35
N GLN A 185 9.60 8.17 -18.19
CA GLN A 185 9.14 6.80 -18.01
C GLN A 185 7.70 6.59 -18.48
N PHE A 186 6.80 7.50 -18.15
CA PHE A 186 5.36 7.33 -18.33
C PHE A 186 4.79 8.15 -19.48
N ARG A 187 5.62 8.93 -20.21
CA ARG A 187 5.27 9.69 -21.41
C ARG A 187 4.21 10.77 -21.23
N GLY A 188 3.89 11.16 -20.00
CA GLY A 188 2.99 12.27 -19.66
C GLY A 188 3.64 13.20 -18.64
N ASP A 189 3.14 14.43 -18.52
CA ASP A 189 3.60 15.36 -17.49
C ASP A 189 2.98 14.98 -16.14
N ALA A 190 3.80 15.03 -15.08
CA ALA A 190 3.29 14.92 -13.73
C ALA A 190 2.41 16.17 -13.41
N PRO A 191 1.16 15.97 -12.99
CA PRO A 191 0.32 17.10 -12.59
C PRO A 191 0.98 17.83 -11.42
N THR A 192 1.17 19.14 -11.57
CA THR A 192 1.90 19.97 -10.61
C THR A 192 1.15 21.27 -10.34
N LYS A 193 1.04 21.62 -9.07
CA LYS A 193 0.55 22.93 -8.58
C LYS A 193 1.50 23.45 -7.51
N THR A 194 1.45 24.75 -7.27
CA THR A 194 2.04 25.29 -6.03
C THR A 194 1.13 25.01 -4.83
N ASP A 195 1.69 25.02 -3.62
CA ASP A 195 0.94 24.85 -2.38
C ASP A 195 -0.19 25.88 -2.21
N ALA A 196 0.01 27.11 -2.71
CA ALA A 196 -1.01 28.16 -2.74
C ALA A 196 -2.16 27.90 -3.73
N GLN A 197 -1.97 27.03 -4.72
CA GLN A 197 -2.96 26.69 -5.75
C GLN A 197 -3.78 25.42 -5.42
N VAL A 198 -3.42 24.69 -4.38
CA VAL A 198 -4.13 23.48 -3.97
C VAL A 198 -5.52 23.84 -3.45
N LYS A 199 -6.53 23.17 -4.00
CA LYS A 199 -7.95 23.34 -3.65
C LYS A 199 -8.50 22.07 -2.99
N ASP A 200 -9.66 22.17 -2.36
CA ASP A 200 -10.36 21.04 -1.74
C ASP A 200 -10.65 19.90 -2.74
N GLU A 201 -10.89 20.24 -4.02
CA GLU A 201 -11.08 19.27 -5.08
C GLU A 201 -9.82 18.43 -5.34
N ASP A 202 -8.64 19.04 -5.25
CA ASP A 202 -7.36 18.35 -5.40
C ASP A 202 -7.15 17.37 -4.23
N ILE A 203 -7.46 17.81 -3.01
CA ILE A 203 -7.39 16.99 -1.79
C ILE A 203 -8.39 15.81 -1.87
N ALA A 204 -9.57 16.04 -2.43
CA ALA A 204 -10.59 15.02 -2.56
C ALA A 204 -10.22 13.95 -3.59
N ARG A 205 -9.57 14.32 -4.68
CA ARG A 205 -9.34 13.44 -5.83
C ARG A 205 -7.98 12.78 -5.87
N SER A 206 -6.93 13.41 -5.33
CA SER A 206 -5.55 13.02 -5.58
C SER A 206 -4.77 12.73 -4.32
N ASN A 207 -3.81 11.83 -4.42
CA ASN A 207 -2.72 11.72 -3.46
C ASN A 207 -1.84 12.97 -3.59
N LEU A 208 -1.52 13.63 -2.46
CA LEU A 208 -0.71 14.83 -2.49
C LEU A 208 0.77 14.50 -2.24
N ILE A 209 1.62 14.90 -3.16
CA ILE A 209 3.06 14.72 -3.06
C ILE A 209 3.66 16.09 -2.72
N LEU A 210 3.92 16.30 -1.42
CA LEU A 210 4.34 17.57 -0.86
C LEU A 210 5.86 17.70 -0.87
N TRP A 211 6.37 18.74 -1.48
CA TRP A 211 7.79 19.01 -1.57
C TRP A 211 8.19 20.17 -0.66
N GLY A 212 9.39 20.12 -0.09
CA GLY A 212 9.91 21.08 0.85
C GLY A 212 9.71 20.67 2.31
N ASP A 213 9.60 21.65 3.18
CA ASP A 213 9.41 21.53 4.63
C ASP A 213 8.19 22.33 5.13
N PRO A 214 7.81 22.22 6.41
CA PRO A 214 6.64 22.94 6.94
C PRO A 214 6.71 24.48 6.87
N SER A 215 7.89 25.07 6.70
CA SER A 215 8.03 26.52 6.50
C SER A 215 7.83 26.92 5.05
N SER A 216 8.27 26.06 4.13
CA SER A 216 8.23 26.34 2.70
C SER A 216 6.95 25.89 2.02
N ASN A 217 6.22 24.91 2.56
CA ASN A 217 5.00 24.35 1.96
C ASN A 217 3.80 24.52 2.90
N ALA A 218 2.86 25.39 2.51
CA ALA A 218 1.70 25.74 3.31
C ALA A 218 0.73 24.56 3.55
N VAL A 219 0.67 23.58 2.62
CA VAL A 219 -0.13 22.35 2.81
C VAL A 219 0.53 21.46 3.87
N LEU A 220 1.85 21.29 3.80
CA LEU A 220 2.61 20.53 4.79
C LEU A 220 2.54 21.15 6.17
N ALA A 221 2.59 22.49 6.26
CA ALA A 221 2.40 23.22 7.53
C ALA A 221 1.08 22.87 8.23
N LYS A 222 -0.01 22.72 7.48
CA LYS A 222 -1.34 22.38 8.03
C LYS A 222 -1.43 20.96 8.60
N ILE A 223 -0.60 20.03 8.14
CA ILE A 223 -0.74 18.61 8.46
C ILE A 223 0.39 18.03 9.29
N VAL A 224 1.56 18.67 9.34
CA VAL A 224 2.77 18.10 9.96
C VAL A 224 2.56 17.65 11.41
N ALA A 225 1.77 18.40 12.18
CA ALA A 225 1.43 18.05 13.57
C ALA A 225 0.61 16.75 13.73
N LYS A 226 0.03 16.24 12.63
CA LYS A 226 -0.76 15.00 12.60
C LYS A 226 0.00 13.83 11.95
N LEU A 227 1.21 14.06 11.50
CA LEU A 227 2.09 13.03 10.95
C LEU A 227 2.87 12.35 12.08
N PRO A 228 3.36 11.12 11.88
CA PRO A 228 4.10 10.38 12.90
C PRO A 228 5.55 10.87 13.08
N ILE A 229 5.87 12.08 12.65
CA ILE A 229 7.19 12.70 12.76
C ILE A 229 7.10 14.05 13.47
N GLN A 230 8.20 14.52 14.04
CA GLN A 230 8.33 15.90 14.48
C GLN A 230 9.37 16.60 13.60
N TRP A 231 9.00 17.69 12.95
CA TRP A 231 9.91 18.38 12.04
C TRP A 231 9.86 19.90 12.30
N THR A 232 10.96 20.42 12.80
CA THR A 232 11.18 21.85 13.10
C THR A 232 12.44 22.34 12.40
N ALA A 233 12.76 23.63 12.52
CA ALA A 233 13.97 24.21 11.96
C ALA A 233 15.25 23.53 12.47
N ASP A 234 15.24 23.06 13.72
CA ASP A 234 16.44 22.54 14.39
C ASP A 234 16.54 21.02 14.32
N LYS A 235 15.41 20.30 14.39
CA LYS A 235 15.37 18.86 14.52
C LYS A 235 14.29 18.18 13.71
N LEU A 236 14.61 16.99 13.24
CA LEU A 236 13.72 16.00 12.68
C LEU A 236 13.71 14.76 13.60
N VAL A 237 12.55 14.37 14.13
CA VAL A 237 12.40 13.13 14.90
C VAL A 237 11.58 12.13 14.09
N VAL A 238 12.16 10.97 13.85
CA VAL A 238 11.53 9.85 13.11
C VAL A 238 11.84 8.56 13.87
N ASP A 239 10.82 7.75 14.15
CA ASP A 239 10.97 6.48 14.90
C ASP A 239 11.77 6.62 16.20
N GLY A 240 11.50 7.68 16.97
CA GLY A 240 12.20 7.98 18.23
C GLY A 240 13.65 8.49 18.08
N GLN A 241 14.20 8.51 16.87
CA GLN A 241 15.55 9.01 16.61
C GLN A 241 15.52 10.49 16.21
N THR A 242 16.49 11.26 16.69
CA THR A 242 16.62 12.69 16.40
C THR A 242 17.76 12.96 15.43
N TYR A 243 17.46 13.72 14.38
CA TYR A 243 18.37 14.16 13.34
C TYR A 243 18.40 15.68 13.26
N SER A 244 19.51 16.26 12.83
CA SER A 244 19.61 17.70 12.54
C SER A 244 18.81 18.04 11.28
N SER A 245 17.87 18.98 11.36
CA SER A 245 17.15 19.49 10.18
C SER A 245 18.01 20.32 9.24
N ALA A 246 19.23 20.66 9.61
CA ALA A 246 20.15 21.39 8.74
C ALA A 246 20.63 20.56 7.54
N ASP A 247 20.70 19.23 7.70
CA ASP A 247 21.26 18.32 6.71
C ASP A 247 20.52 16.97 6.60
N HIS A 248 19.35 16.83 7.23
CA HIS A 248 18.48 15.67 7.07
C HIS A 248 17.07 16.09 6.66
N ALA A 249 16.47 15.28 5.79
CA ALA A 249 15.09 15.45 5.36
C ALA A 249 14.31 14.12 5.45
N PRO A 250 13.01 14.15 5.78
CA PRO A 250 12.18 12.96 5.74
C PRO A 250 11.68 12.69 4.32
N ILE A 251 11.59 11.40 4.01
CA ILE A 251 10.73 10.84 2.96
C ILE A 251 9.67 10.02 3.68
N LEU A 252 8.39 10.18 3.31
CA LEU A 252 7.30 9.56 4.05
C LEU A 252 6.07 9.40 3.15
N ILE A 253 5.40 8.23 3.24
CA ILE A 253 4.00 8.08 2.82
C ILE A 253 3.13 7.88 4.05
N TYR A 254 1.97 8.51 4.06
CA TYR A 254 1.01 8.42 5.18
C TYR A 254 -0.42 8.68 4.70
N PRO A 255 -1.46 8.17 5.38
CA PRO A 255 -2.83 8.63 5.14
C PRO A 255 -2.91 10.15 5.29
N ASN A 256 -3.47 10.82 4.30
CA ASN A 256 -3.54 12.29 4.30
C ASN A 256 -4.44 12.80 5.44
N PRO A 257 -3.93 13.58 6.41
CA PRO A 257 -4.76 14.11 7.50
C PRO A 257 -5.92 15.01 7.05
N LEU A 258 -5.89 15.50 5.81
CA LEU A 258 -6.98 16.29 5.20
C LEU A 258 -8.01 15.40 4.47
N ASN A 259 -7.63 14.19 4.08
CA ASN A 259 -8.50 13.22 3.46
C ASN A 259 -7.97 11.79 3.70
N PRO A 260 -8.43 11.08 4.74
CA PRO A 260 -7.91 9.75 5.10
C PRO A 260 -8.15 8.63 4.07
N GLN A 261 -8.81 8.94 2.96
CA GLN A 261 -8.99 8.04 1.82
C GLN A 261 -7.86 8.16 0.78
N LYS A 262 -6.97 9.11 0.95
CA LYS A 262 -5.86 9.42 0.06
C LYS A 262 -4.55 9.44 0.82
N TYR A 263 -3.44 9.39 0.09
CA TYR A 263 -2.11 9.55 0.65
C TYR A 263 -1.65 11.00 0.69
N VAL A 264 -0.76 11.26 1.62
CA VAL A 264 0.26 12.28 1.49
C VAL A 264 1.63 11.60 1.38
N VAL A 265 2.46 12.07 0.44
CA VAL A 265 3.88 11.72 0.35
C VAL A 265 4.70 12.97 0.57
N ILE A 266 5.79 12.87 1.31
CA ILE A 266 6.72 13.98 1.56
C ILE A 266 8.02 13.68 0.84
N ASN A 267 8.49 14.64 0.04
CA ASN A 267 9.81 14.72 -0.59
C ASN A 267 10.24 13.47 -1.39
N SER A 268 9.28 12.78 -2.03
CA SER A 268 9.60 11.67 -2.92
C SER A 268 8.72 11.67 -4.15
N SER A 269 9.28 11.26 -5.28
CA SER A 269 8.55 10.71 -6.42
C SER A 269 8.51 9.19 -6.31
N PHE A 270 8.20 8.46 -7.42
CA PHE A 270 8.43 7.02 -7.47
C PHE A 270 9.92 6.73 -7.15
N THR A 271 10.19 5.62 -6.46
CA THR A 271 11.43 5.47 -5.70
C THR A 271 12.57 4.81 -6.46
N TYR A 272 12.32 4.13 -7.58
CA TYR A 272 13.42 3.66 -8.41
C TYR A 272 14.06 4.81 -9.20
N ARG A 273 15.36 4.69 -9.48
CA ARG A 273 16.18 5.76 -10.06
C ARG A 273 16.88 5.29 -11.34
N GLU A 274 17.71 6.15 -11.92
CA GLU A 274 18.34 5.99 -13.23
C GLU A 274 19.13 4.68 -13.36
N TYR A 275 19.77 4.22 -12.28
CA TYR A 275 20.46 2.93 -12.26
C TYR A 275 19.53 1.74 -12.54
N ASP A 276 18.26 1.87 -12.13
CA ASP A 276 17.25 0.83 -12.28
C ASP A 276 16.67 0.76 -13.70
N TYR A 277 16.96 1.76 -14.56
CA TYR A 277 16.52 1.77 -15.96
C TYR A 277 17.22 0.74 -16.84
N LEU A 278 18.23 0.06 -16.33
CA LEU A 278 18.97 -0.97 -17.04
C LEU A 278 18.07 -2.12 -17.52
N ASN A 279 17.02 -2.45 -16.77
CA ASN A 279 15.96 -3.36 -17.19
C ASN A 279 14.70 -3.22 -16.31
N ASN A 280 13.56 -3.70 -16.82
CA ASN A 280 12.27 -3.58 -16.15
C ASN A 280 12.21 -4.33 -14.80
N ALA A 281 12.98 -5.39 -14.63
CA ALA A 281 13.01 -6.15 -13.38
C ALA A 281 13.56 -5.37 -12.18
N ARG A 282 14.29 -4.27 -12.45
CA ARG A 282 14.81 -3.36 -11.41
C ARG A 282 13.89 -2.18 -11.10
N GLN A 283 12.88 -1.91 -11.95
CA GLN A 283 11.93 -0.81 -11.80
C GLN A 283 10.82 -1.19 -10.80
N VAL A 284 11.22 -1.40 -9.56
CA VAL A 284 10.35 -1.75 -8.43
C VAL A 284 10.59 -0.76 -7.30
N ALA A 285 9.68 -0.68 -6.34
CA ALA A 285 9.82 0.16 -5.15
C ALA A 285 11.17 -0.08 -4.45
N LYS A 286 11.91 1.00 -4.17
CA LYS A 286 13.25 0.99 -3.54
C LYS A 286 13.23 1.53 -2.12
N LEU A 287 12.26 2.38 -1.78
CA LEU A 287 12.08 2.87 -0.43
C LEU A 287 10.79 2.31 0.16
N PRO A 288 10.80 2.04 1.47
CA PRO A 288 9.63 1.56 2.20
C PRO A 288 8.59 2.68 2.43
N ASP A 289 7.88 2.68 3.57
CA ASP A 289 6.89 3.71 3.88
C ASP A 289 7.54 5.03 4.33
N TRP A 290 8.73 4.95 4.92
CA TRP A 290 9.48 6.13 5.38
C TRP A 290 10.99 5.92 5.29
N ALA A 291 11.70 7.03 5.13
CA ALA A 291 13.15 7.08 5.19
C ALA A 291 13.61 8.45 5.72
N VAL A 292 14.79 8.48 6.28
CA VAL A 292 15.54 9.71 6.55
C VAL A 292 16.67 9.79 5.54
N VAL A 293 16.84 10.94 4.91
CA VAL A 293 17.91 11.23 3.95
C VAL A 293 18.95 12.11 4.61
N ASP A 294 20.21 11.69 4.64
CA ASP A 294 21.36 12.53 5.01
C ASP A 294 21.90 13.21 3.76
N LEU A 295 21.76 14.53 3.72
CA LEU A 295 22.15 15.41 2.62
C LEU A 295 23.63 15.81 2.62
N LYS A 296 24.44 15.26 3.53
CA LYS A 296 25.90 15.36 3.45
C LYS A 296 26.43 14.56 2.25
N VAL A 297 25.67 13.56 1.81
CA VAL A 297 25.90 12.83 0.57
C VAL A 297 24.95 13.35 -0.50
N ALA A 298 25.49 13.78 -1.63
CA ALA A 298 24.68 14.29 -2.74
C ALA A 298 23.82 13.17 -3.34
N PRO A 299 22.62 13.50 -3.87
CA PRO A 299 21.82 12.57 -4.67
C PRO A 299 22.60 12.06 -5.89
N ASP A 300 22.36 10.79 -6.25
CA ASP A 300 22.96 10.15 -7.41
C ASP A 300 21.94 9.30 -8.20
N ALA A 301 22.42 8.49 -9.13
CA ALA A 301 21.59 7.59 -9.95
C ALA A 301 20.99 6.40 -9.15
N VAL A 302 21.35 6.21 -7.89
CA VAL A 302 20.95 5.08 -7.04
C VAL A 302 20.05 5.55 -5.88
N ALA A 303 20.40 6.67 -5.23
CA ALA A 303 19.75 7.13 -4.01
C ALA A 303 19.57 8.67 -3.98
N PRO A 304 18.58 9.18 -3.22
CA PRO A 304 18.35 10.62 -3.06
C PRO A 304 19.35 11.30 -2.09
N GLY A 305 20.32 10.58 -1.60
CA GLY A 305 21.33 10.88 -0.60
C GLY A 305 21.63 9.62 0.19
N ALA A 306 22.40 9.70 1.28
CA ALA A 306 22.56 8.54 2.17
C ALA A 306 21.25 8.30 2.94
N ILE A 307 20.94 7.04 3.22
CA ILE A 307 19.72 6.63 3.93
C ILE A 307 20.10 6.01 5.27
N PRO A 308 20.30 6.82 6.34
CA PRO A 308 20.66 6.31 7.67
C PRO A 308 19.55 5.50 8.33
N ALA A 309 18.28 5.73 7.98
CA ALA A 309 17.15 4.99 8.52
C ALA A 309 16.01 4.90 7.49
N ALA A 310 15.32 3.76 7.46
CA ALA A 310 14.14 3.55 6.65
C ALA A 310 13.33 2.38 7.22
N GLY A 311 12.01 2.36 6.99
CA GLY A 311 11.18 1.28 7.48
C GLY A 311 9.74 1.33 6.99
N PHE A 312 9.00 0.27 7.33
CA PHE A 312 7.56 0.16 7.11
C PHE A 312 6.80 0.47 8.38
N PHE A 313 5.67 1.13 8.25
CA PHE A 313 4.69 1.19 9.32
C PHE A 313 4.02 -0.18 9.52
N ASP A 314 3.44 -0.35 10.70
CA ASP A 314 2.56 -1.48 10.99
C ASP A 314 1.18 -1.31 10.34
N GLU A 315 0.26 -2.23 10.61
CA GLU A 315 -1.11 -2.23 10.09
C GLU A 315 -1.91 -0.96 10.48
N ALA A 316 -1.57 -0.31 11.61
CA ALA A 316 -2.22 0.90 12.11
C ALA A 316 -1.44 2.19 11.75
N TRP A 317 -0.52 2.14 10.79
CA TRP A 317 0.33 3.27 10.39
C TRP A 317 1.20 3.82 11.53
N GLN A 318 1.61 2.96 12.47
CA GLN A 318 2.55 3.31 13.54
C GLN A 318 3.95 2.79 13.19
N PHE A 319 4.99 3.44 13.74
CA PHE A 319 6.33 2.89 13.66
C PHE A 319 6.35 1.50 14.31
N ARG A 320 7.03 0.55 13.66
CA ARG A 320 7.17 -0.79 14.22
C ARG A 320 8.10 -0.74 15.42
N ILE A 321 7.63 -1.26 16.54
CA ILE A 321 8.50 -1.50 17.70
C ILE A 321 9.49 -2.58 17.29
N SER A 322 10.77 -2.20 17.14
CA SER A 322 11.85 -3.17 16.94
C SER A 322 11.88 -4.10 18.16
N LYS A 323 11.58 -5.39 17.94
CA LYS A 323 11.73 -6.43 18.98
C LYS A 323 13.18 -6.85 19.09
#